data_6f1ce2f22270683a4a51926e821474ae
#
_entry.id   6f1ce2f22270683a4a51926e821474ae
#
_cell.length_a   1.000
_cell.length_b   1.000
_cell.length_c   1.000
_cell.angle_alpha   90.00
_cell.angle_beta   90.00
_cell.angle_gamma   90.00
#
_symmetry.space_group_name_H-M   'P 1'
#
loop_
_entity.id
_entity.type
_entity.pdbx_description
1 polymer ?
#
loop_
_entity_poly.entity_id
_entity_poly.type
_entity_poly.pdbx_seq_one_letter_code
_entity_poly.pdbx_strand_id
1 'polypeptide(L)'
;MIIVSDTSPINNLAAINHLYLLHQLYGTIIIPEAVYREITDPNFPVAGATEVQTFDWIQTRTINNHTLVEALTSELDMGEAEAIALAIETQADLILIDER
;
A
#
# COMPACT_ATOMS: atom_id res chain seq x y z
N MET A 1 15.30 -5.79 -2.19
CA MET A 1 14.21 -5.48 -3.14
C MET A 1 13.19 -4.58 -2.45
N ILE A 2 12.79 -3.51 -3.11
CA ILE A 2 11.79 -2.56 -2.59
C ILE A 2 10.48 -2.82 -3.28
N ILE A 3 9.45 -3.17 -2.51
CA ILE A 3 8.11 -3.50 -3.01
C ILE A 3 7.12 -2.52 -2.37
N VAL A 4 6.39 -1.78 -3.19
CA VAL A 4 5.33 -0.87 -2.74
C VAL A 4 3.98 -1.50 -3.04
N SER A 5 3.03 -1.43 -2.13
CA SER A 5 1.68 -1.96 -2.35
C SER A 5 0.61 -0.89 -2.16
N ASP A 6 -0.40 -0.94 -3.02
CA ASP A 6 -1.68 -0.26 -2.86
C ASP A 6 -2.58 -1.07 -1.91
N THR A 7 -3.78 -0.55 -1.65
CA THR A 7 -4.75 -1.12 -0.71
C THR A 7 -5.26 -2.50 -1.14
N SER A 8 -5.68 -2.64 -2.40
CA SER A 8 -6.43 -3.83 -2.86
C SER A 8 -5.66 -5.13 -2.73
N PRO A 9 -4.35 -5.22 -3.08
CA PRO A 9 -3.64 -6.48 -2.91
C PRO A 9 -3.60 -6.95 -1.46
N ILE A 10 -3.40 -6.03 -0.51
CA ILE A 10 -3.37 -6.35 0.92
C ILE A 10 -4.76 -6.77 1.38
N ASN A 11 -5.78 -5.98 1.05
CA ASN A 11 -7.14 -6.25 1.45
C ASN A 11 -7.64 -7.60 0.91
N ASN A 12 -7.41 -7.87 -0.36
CA ASN A 12 -7.90 -9.09 -1.01
C ASN A 12 -7.24 -10.34 -0.43
N LEU A 13 -5.93 -10.31 -0.20
CA LEU A 13 -5.22 -11.45 0.37
C LEU A 13 -5.56 -11.64 1.85
N ALA A 14 -5.72 -10.56 2.62
CA ALA A 14 -6.12 -10.65 4.01
C ALA A 14 -7.53 -11.25 4.15
N ALA A 15 -8.43 -10.90 3.22
CA ALA A 15 -9.81 -11.40 3.24
C ALA A 15 -9.89 -12.92 3.12
N ILE A 16 -8.92 -13.56 2.47
CA ILE A 16 -8.87 -15.02 2.32
C ILE A 16 -7.79 -15.65 3.22
N ASN A 17 -7.26 -14.90 4.18
CA ASN A 17 -6.24 -15.34 5.13
C ASN A 17 -4.93 -15.80 4.45
N HIS A 18 -4.55 -15.15 3.36
CA HIS A 18 -3.35 -15.47 2.58
C HIS A 18 -2.37 -14.30 2.45
N LEU A 19 -2.50 -13.29 3.32
CA LEU A 19 -1.62 -12.12 3.26
C LEU A 19 -0.14 -12.48 3.43
N TYR A 20 0.16 -13.53 4.20
CA TYR A 20 1.52 -14.00 4.42
C TYR A 20 2.25 -14.39 3.12
N LEU A 21 1.51 -14.64 2.03
CA LEU A 21 2.13 -14.94 0.73
C LEU A 21 2.98 -13.78 0.23
N LEU A 22 2.58 -12.54 0.51
CA LEU A 22 3.39 -11.37 0.13
C LEU A 22 4.73 -11.38 0.86
N HIS A 23 4.72 -11.75 2.13
CA HIS A 23 5.95 -11.86 2.91
C HIS A 23 6.87 -12.97 2.36
N GLN A 24 6.28 -14.12 2.02
CA GLN A 24 7.05 -15.24 1.46
C GLN A 24 7.67 -14.90 0.11
N LEU A 25 6.93 -14.16 -0.73
CA LEU A 25 7.39 -13.82 -2.08
C LEU A 25 8.39 -12.66 -2.08
N TYR A 26 8.19 -11.65 -1.23
CA TYR A 26 8.88 -10.37 -1.34
C TYR A 26 9.63 -9.93 -0.09
N GLY A 27 9.39 -10.56 1.06
CA GLY A 27 9.96 -10.14 2.33
C GLY A 27 9.20 -8.94 2.90
N THR A 28 9.81 -7.76 2.85
CA THR A 28 9.21 -6.52 3.36
C THR A 28 8.42 -5.81 2.27
N ILE A 29 7.23 -5.35 2.65
CA ILE A 29 6.35 -4.53 1.80
C ILE A 29 6.25 -3.14 2.42
N ILE A 30 6.35 -2.10 1.60
CA ILE A 30 6.10 -0.74 2.08
C ILE A 30 4.80 -0.21 1.49
N ILE A 31 4.09 0.58 2.29
CA ILE A 31 2.83 1.21 1.90
C ILE A 31 2.88 2.70 2.24
N PRO A 32 2.25 3.56 1.45
CA PRO A 32 2.15 4.97 1.81
C PRO A 32 1.10 5.19 2.90
N GLU A 33 1.13 6.36 3.52
CA GLU A 33 0.19 6.70 4.60
C GLU A 33 -1.26 6.66 4.15
N ALA A 34 -1.57 7.07 2.91
CA ALA A 34 -2.94 7.03 2.40
C ALA A 34 -3.49 5.60 2.37
N VAL A 35 -2.66 4.63 2.00
CA VAL A 35 -3.04 3.20 2.00
C VAL A 35 -3.25 2.73 3.44
N TYR A 36 -2.34 3.10 4.35
CA TYR A 36 -2.49 2.77 5.77
C TYR A 36 -3.82 3.30 6.33
N ARG A 37 -4.12 4.58 6.07
CA ARG A 37 -5.36 5.21 6.56
C ARG A 37 -6.61 4.54 5.98
N GLU A 38 -6.57 4.19 4.70
CA GLU A 38 -7.70 3.52 4.05
C GLU A 38 -7.98 2.14 4.65
N ILE A 39 -6.93 1.34 4.89
CA ILE A 39 -7.08 -0.01 5.44
C ILE A 39 -7.50 0.04 6.91
N THR A 40 -7.05 1.03 7.67
CA THR A 40 -7.30 1.12 9.11
C THR A 40 -8.46 2.02 9.49
N ASP A 41 -9.22 2.56 8.52
CA ASP A 41 -10.34 3.45 8.78
C ASP A 41 -11.45 2.72 9.54
N PRO A 42 -11.76 3.13 10.80
CA PRO A 42 -12.79 2.44 11.59
C PRO A 42 -14.21 2.64 11.05
N ASN A 43 -14.44 3.64 10.19
CA ASN A 43 -15.74 3.88 9.59
C ASN A 43 -16.02 2.97 8.40
N PHE A 44 -14.98 2.38 7.82
CA PHE A 44 -15.08 1.47 6.68
C PHE A 44 -14.20 0.26 6.92
N PRO A 45 -14.62 -0.65 7.85
CA PRO A 45 -13.80 -1.82 8.20
C PRO A 45 -13.54 -2.72 6.99
N VAL A 46 -12.27 -3.04 6.76
CA VAL A 46 -11.87 -3.95 5.69
C VAL A 46 -10.86 -4.96 6.23
N ALA A 47 -10.68 -6.07 5.52
CA ALA A 47 -9.67 -7.05 5.88
C ALA A 47 -8.26 -6.44 5.71
N GLY A 48 -7.35 -6.77 6.61
CA GLY A 48 -5.97 -6.28 6.60
C GLY A 48 -5.67 -5.20 7.64
N ALA A 49 -6.71 -4.63 8.29
CA ALA A 49 -6.52 -3.53 9.24
C ALA A 49 -5.60 -3.90 10.41
N THR A 50 -5.80 -5.07 11.01
CA THR A 50 -4.96 -5.53 12.12
C THR A 50 -3.55 -5.84 11.65
N GLU A 51 -3.44 -6.48 10.49
CA GLU A 51 -2.16 -6.94 9.95
C GLU A 51 -1.23 -5.77 9.63
N VAL A 52 -1.73 -4.69 8.99
CA VAL A 52 -0.88 -3.52 8.68
C VAL A 52 -0.43 -2.77 9.92
N GLN A 53 -1.15 -2.93 11.03
CA GLN A 53 -0.79 -2.30 12.30
C GLN A 53 0.19 -3.13 13.13
N THR A 54 0.25 -4.43 12.91
CA THR A 54 0.98 -5.37 13.79
C THR A 54 2.14 -6.08 13.12
N PHE A 55 2.07 -6.35 11.80
CA PHE A 55 3.15 -7.05 11.11
C PHE A 55 4.31 -6.11 10.83
N ASP A 56 5.51 -6.48 11.28
CA ASP A 56 6.71 -5.67 11.11
C ASP A 56 7.24 -5.68 9.66
N TRP A 57 6.81 -6.65 8.85
CA TRP A 57 7.21 -6.72 7.44
C TRP A 57 6.31 -5.87 6.53
N ILE A 58 5.27 -5.23 7.06
CA ILE A 58 4.49 -4.20 6.37
C ILE A 58 4.84 -2.86 7.00
N GLN A 59 5.56 -2.02 6.28
CA GLN A 59 6.08 -0.76 6.80
C GLN A 59 5.41 0.41 6.11
N THR A 60 4.91 1.37 6.90
CA THR A 60 4.31 2.59 6.37
C THR A 60 5.40 3.65 6.17
N ARG A 61 5.37 4.32 5.03
CA ARG A 61 6.33 5.37 4.68
C ARG A 61 5.61 6.63 4.29
N THR A 62 6.19 7.77 4.68
CA THR A 62 5.73 9.09 4.26
C THR A 62 6.28 9.40 2.88
N ILE A 63 5.46 9.97 2.01
CA ILE A 63 5.92 10.49 0.72
C ILE A 63 6.46 11.90 0.88
N ASN A 64 7.38 12.30 -0.01
CA ASN A 64 7.96 13.64 0.01
C ASN A 64 7.46 14.50 -1.15
N ASN A 65 7.19 13.91 -2.31
CA ASN A 65 6.78 14.67 -3.50
C ASN A 65 5.26 14.85 -3.57
N HIS A 66 4.74 15.78 -2.78
CA HIS A 66 3.30 16.06 -2.73
C HIS A 66 2.78 16.68 -4.03
N THR A 67 3.62 17.39 -4.77
CA THR A 67 3.23 17.94 -6.08
C THR A 67 2.92 16.83 -7.07
N LEU A 68 3.73 15.78 -7.08
CA LEU A 68 3.48 14.61 -7.93
C LEU A 68 2.16 13.93 -7.55
N VAL A 69 1.89 13.77 -6.25
CA VAL A 69 0.65 13.17 -5.76
C VAL A 69 -0.55 14.00 -6.23
N GLU A 70 -0.50 15.33 -6.09
CA GLU A 70 -1.60 16.21 -6.56
C GLU A 70 -1.86 16.03 -8.05
N ALA A 71 -0.81 15.94 -8.86
CA ALA A 71 -0.96 15.75 -10.30
C ALA A 71 -1.62 14.38 -10.59
N LEU A 72 -1.24 13.34 -9.86
CA LEU A 72 -1.78 12.00 -10.06
C LEU A 72 -3.23 11.86 -9.59
N THR A 73 -3.65 12.62 -8.58
CA THR A 73 -5.01 12.53 -8.05
C THR A 73 -6.06 13.11 -9.00
N SER A 74 -5.66 13.74 -10.10
CA SER A 74 -6.61 14.15 -11.13
C SER A 74 -7.27 12.94 -11.80
N GLU A 75 -6.64 11.78 -11.80
CA GLU A 75 -7.15 10.56 -12.44
C GLU A 75 -7.17 9.33 -11.52
N LEU A 76 -6.43 9.38 -10.40
CA LEU A 76 -6.29 8.25 -9.48
C LEU A 76 -6.81 8.64 -8.11
N ASP A 77 -7.22 7.67 -7.31
CA ASP A 77 -7.52 7.94 -5.91
C ASP A 77 -6.23 8.21 -5.12
N MET A 78 -6.38 8.68 -3.88
CA MET A 78 -5.23 9.08 -3.06
C MET A 78 -4.29 7.91 -2.77
N GLY A 79 -4.82 6.72 -2.48
CA GLY A 79 -4.01 5.53 -2.21
C GLY A 79 -3.16 5.14 -3.39
N GLU A 80 -3.75 5.09 -4.59
CA GLU A 80 -3.02 4.78 -5.82
C GLU A 80 -1.97 5.84 -6.13
N ALA A 81 -2.35 7.12 -6.02
CA ALA A 81 -1.44 8.23 -6.29
C ALA A 81 -0.23 8.21 -5.37
N GLU A 82 -0.44 8.01 -4.07
CA GLU A 82 0.66 7.94 -3.11
C GLU A 82 1.52 6.69 -3.32
N ALA A 83 0.91 5.55 -3.68
CA ALA A 83 1.68 4.34 -3.94
C ALA A 83 2.61 4.52 -5.14
N ILE A 84 2.13 5.14 -6.21
CA ILE A 84 2.96 5.43 -7.39
C ILE A 84 4.08 6.41 -7.02
N ALA A 85 3.76 7.49 -6.31
CA ALA A 85 4.76 8.47 -5.89
C ALA A 85 5.82 7.83 -4.99
N LEU A 86 5.42 6.99 -4.05
CA LEU A 86 6.34 6.28 -3.17
C LEU A 86 7.24 5.33 -3.96
N ALA A 87 6.68 4.62 -4.93
CA ALA A 87 7.46 3.73 -5.78
C ALA A 87 8.53 4.50 -6.57
N ILE A 88 8.19 5.67 -7.07
CA ILE A 88 9.15 6.52 -7.80
C ILE A 88 10.23 7.04 -6.85
N GLU A 89 9.85 7.58 -5.69
CA GLU A 89 10.79 8.12 -4.71
C GLU A 89 11.79 7.09 -4.20
N THR A 90 11.33 5.86 -3.99
CA THR A 90 12.15 4.79 -3.44
C THR A 90 12.86 3.98 -4.51
N GLN A 91 12.61 4.26 -5.79
CA GLN A 91 13.10 3.45 -6.91
C GLN A 91 12.71 1.99 -6.70
N ALA A 92 11.42 1.76 -6.41
CA ALA A 92 10.91 0.44 -6.11
C ALA A 92 11.11 -0.54 -7.27
N ASP A 93 11.36 -1.79 -6.93
CA ASP A 93 11.50 -2.86 -7.92
C ASP A 93 10.14 -3.29 -8.46
N LEU A 94 9.12 -3.23 -7.62
CA LEU A 94 7.75 -3.58 -7.98
C LEU A 94 6.77 -2.68 -7.26
N ILE A 95 5.62 -2.46 -7.91
CA ILE A 95 4.45 -1.87 -7.29
C ILE A 95 3.28 -2.83 -7.48
N LEU A 96 2.59 -3.15 -6.39
CA LEU A 96 1.45 -4.06 -6.39
C LEU A 96 0.19 -3.24 -6.43
N ILE A 97 -0.50 -3.27 -7.55
CA ILE A 97 -1.74 -2.53 -7.80
C ILE A 97 -2.74 -3.50 -8.41
N ASP A 98 -3.98 -3.44 -7.92
CA ASP A 98 -5.06 -4.20 -8.52
C ASP A 98 -5.57 -3.47 -9.76
N GLU A 99 -5.51 -4.12 -10.90
CA GLU A 99 -5.96 -3.55 -12.16
C GLU A 99 -7.43 -3.92 -12.38
N ARG A 100 -8.24 -2.90 -12.66
CA ARG A 100 -9.68 -3.07 -12.86
C ARG A 100 -10.08 -2.84 -14.30
#